data_a5e3823f5e149b991d231f0403c3f57e
#
_entry.id   a5e3823f5e149b991d231f0403c3f57e
#
_cell.length_a   1.000
_cell.length_b   1.000
_cell.length_c   1.000
_cell.angle_alpha   90.00
_cell.angle_beta   90.00
_cell.angle_gamma   90.00
#
_symmetry.space_group_name_H-M   'P 1'
#
loop_
_entity.id
_entity.type
_entity.pdbx_description
1 polymer ?
#
loop_
_entity_poly.entity_id
_entity_poly.type
_entity_poly.pdbx_seq_one_letter_code
_entity_poly.pdbx_strand_id
1 'polypeptide(L)'
;YEDHRRPNDVTFTSSLREDLMRRDFTINAMAYNEEKGLVDLFGGIQDLNDRIIRCVGNPTERFDEDALRMFRAVRFAGQLNFNIEKETLAAIEAQHAFLKDVSAERIQIELLKLLISGHPEMIRAAYETGLTSVFLPEFDRMMETPQNNPHHIYSVGDHTIHAVETIAPNPILRLTMLLHDIAKPETRSTDENGIDHFYNHNEAGAVLSKT
;
A
#
# COMPACT_ATOMS: atom_id res chain seq x y z
N TYR A 1 -6.90 14.03 18.17
CA TYR A 1 -5.85 13.81 17.16
C TYR A 1 -5.52 15.17 16.54
N GLU A 2 -4.30 15.66 16.69
CA GLU A 2 -3.95 16.98 16.15
C GLU A 2 -3.28 16.90 14.77
N ASP A 3 -2.80 15.74 14.29
CA ASP A 3 -2.03 15.62 13.05
C ASP A 3 -2.16 14.24 12.35
N HIS A 4 -3.32 13.63 12.30
CA HIS A 4 -3.53 12.29 11.67
C HIS A 4 -2.51 11.22 12.13
N ARG A 5 -1.95 11.41 13.33
CA ARG A 5 -0.94 10.57 13.99
C ARG A 5 -1.57 9.78 15.13
N ARG A 6 -0.77 8.91 15.77
CA ARG A 6 -1.18 8.18 16.97
C ARG A 6 -1.75 9.14 18.03
N PRO A 7 -2.78 8.71 18.82
CA PRO A 7 -3.30 9.52 19.91
C PRO A 7 -2.18 9.92 20.88
N ASN A 8 -2.14 11.20 21.24
CA ASN A 8 -1.21 11.73 22.23
C ASN A 8 -1.50 11.20 23.65
N ASP A 9 -2.77 10.80 23.90
CA ASP A 9 -3.21 10.21 25.18
C ASP A 9 -3.90 8.86 24.97
N VAL A 10 -3.48 7.86 25.75
CA VAL A 10 -4.12 6.54 25.78
C VAL A 10 -5.10 6.52 26.94
N THR A 11 -6.40 6.61 26.63
CA THR A 11 -7.45 6.40 27.63
C THR A 11 -7.81 4.92 27.67
N PHE A 12 -7.64 4.30 28.84
CA PHE A 12 -8.10 2.93 29.04
C PHE A 12 -9.62 2.93 29.21
N THR A 13 -10.32 2.13 28.40
CA THR A 13 -11.75 1.90 28.54
C THR A 13 -12.00 0.50 29.08
N SER A 14 -13.02 0.36 29.94
CA SER A 14 -13.54 -0.95 30.34
C SER A 14 -14.56 -1.51 29.35
N SER A 15 -14.92 -0.74 28.31
CA SER A 15 -15.87 -1.12 27.28
C SER A 15 -15.18 -1.87 26.14
N LEU A 16 -15.43 -3.19 26.05
CA LEU A 16 -14.94 -3.99 24.92
C LEU A 16 -15.39 -3.41 23.56
N ARG A 17 -16.61 -2.89 23.48
CA ARG A 17 -17.12 -2.29 22.25
C ARG A 17 -16.29 -1.07 21.81
N GLU A 18 -15.93 -0.20 22.73
CA GLU A 18 -15.10 0.97 22.45
C GLU A 18 -13.67 0.57 22.03
N ASP A 19 -13.11 -0.46 22.67
CA ASP A 19 -11.79 -0.97 22.29
C ASP A 19 -11.79 -1.56 20.87
N LEU A 20 -12.80 -2.33 20.52
CA LEU A 20 -12.93 -2.90 19.19
C LEU A 20 -13.27 -1.83 18.14
N MET A 21 -14.06 -0.78 18.50
CA MET A 21 -14.46 0.28 17.58
C MET A 21 -13.30 1.17 17.12
N ARG A 22 -12.24 1.32 17.93
CA ARG A 22 -11.04 2.10 17.57
C ARG A 22 -10.03 1.35 16.70
N ARG A 23 -10.28 0.06 16.40
CA ARG A 23 -9.41 -0.74 15.55
C ARG A 23 -9.56 -0.34 14.08
N ASP A 24 -8.60 -0.77 13.25
CA ASP A 24 -8.56 -0.42 11.84
C ASP A 24 -9.66 -1.13 11.01
N PHE A 25 -9.65 -2.47 11.02
CA PHE A 25 -10.54 -3.27 10.17
C PHE A 25 -11.37 -4.26 10.97
N THR A 26 -12.55 -4.60 10.43
CA THR A 26 -13.50 -5.52 11.04
C THR A 26 -12.87 -6.88 11.37
N ILE A 27 -12.03 -7.41 10.46
CA ILE A 27 -11.30 -8.68 10.63
C ILE A 27 -10.32 -8.66 11.81
N ASN A 28 -9.92 -7.47 12.28
CA ASN A 28 -9.05 -7.25 13.43
C ASN A 28 -9.84 -6.78 14.68
N ALA A 29 -11.16 -6.56 14.54
CA ALA A 29 -12.02 -6.01 15.59
C ALA A 29 -12.89 -7.08 16.24
N MET A 30 -12.30 -8.22 16.51
CA MET A 30 -12.90 -9.34 17.23
C MET A 30 -12.14 -9.61 18.53
N ALA A 31 -12.80 -10.20 19.50
CA ALA A 31 -12.22 -10.62 20.78
C ALA A 31 -12.65 -12.05 21.12
N TYR A 32 -11.77 -12.76 21.79
CA TYR A 32 -12.06 -14.11 22.29
C TYR A 32 -11.91 -14.17 23.80
N ASN A 33 -12.82 -14.84 24.46
CA ASN A 33 -12.77 -15.14 25.88
C ASN A 33 -13.29 -16.59 26.08
N GLU A 34 -12.66 -17.34 26.98
CA GLU A 34 -13.03 -18.76 27.23
C GLU A 34 -14.48 -18.93 27.71
N GLU A 35 -14.99 -17.98 28.47
CA GLU A 35 -16.37 -18.05 29.00
C GLU A 35 -17.43 -17.65 27.97
N LYS A 36 -17.15 -16.63 27.15
CA LYS A 36 -18.09 -16.03 26.20
C LYS A 36 -17.88 -16.47 24.75
N GLY A 37 -16.75 -17.16 24.50
CA GLY A 37 -16.35 -17.50 23.15
C GLY A 37 -15.88 -16.31 22.33
N LEU A 38 -16.08 -16.38 21.02
CA LEU A 38 -15.73 -15.32 20.09
C LEU A 38 -16.80 -14.22 20.07
N VAL A 39 -16.36 -12.98 20.28
CA VAL A 39 -17.20 -11.77 20.23
C VAL A 39 -16.84 -10.99 18.97
N ASP A 40 -17.78 -10.91 18.06
CA ASP A 40 -17.73 -10.13 16.82
C ASP A 40 -18.87 -9.10 16.81
N LEU A 41 -18.52 -7.83 17.00
CA LEU A 41 -19.48 -6.73 17.08
C LEU A 41 -19.62 -5.96 15.77
N PHE A 42 -18.72 -6.20 14.82
CA PHE A 42 -18.57 -5.40 13.60
C PHE A 42 -18.61 -6.24 12.30
N GLY A 43 -18.95 -7.53 12.41
CA GLY A 43 -19.08 -8.41 11.24
C GLY A 43 -17.75 -8.92 10.66
N GLY A 44 -16.71 -8.98 11.49
CA GLY A 44 -15.38 -9.42 11.05
C GLY A 44 -15.36 -10.87 10.57
N ILE A 45 -16.18 -11.78 11.15
CA ILE A 45 -16.30 -13.17 10.68
C ILE A 45 -16.86 -13.21 9.25
N GLN A 46 -17.89 -12.39 8.98
CA GLN A 46 -18.47 -12.33 7.64
C GLN A 46 -17.48 -11.79 6.64
N ASP A 47 -16.77 -10.69 6.96
CA ASP A 47 -15.76 -10.12 6.07
C ASP A 47 -14.56 -11.06 5.85
N LEU A 48 -14.17 -11.88 6.83
CA LEU A 48 -13.19 -12.97 6.64
C LEU A 48 -13.67 -14.01 5.63
N ASN A 49 -14.93 -14.44 5.73
CA ASN A 49 -15.51 -15.42 4.81
C ASN A 49 -15.64 -14.86 3.39
N ASP A 50 -16.02 -13.58 3.27
CA ASP A 50 -16.20 -12.87 2.01
C ASP A 50 -14.87 -12.37 1.42
N ARG A 51 -13.76 -12.51 2.16
CA ARG A 51 -12.43 -12.02 1.79
C ARG A 51 -12.40 -10.51 1.54
N ILE A 52 -12.92 -9.75 2.50
CA ILE A 52 -13.05 -8.29 2.42
C ILE A 52 -12.24 -7.60 3.52
N ILE A 53 -11.52 -6.54 3.16
CA ILE A 53 -10.90 -5.57 4.07
C ILE A 53 -11.85 -4.38 4.18
N ARG A 54 -12.53 -4.27 5.33
CA ARG A 54 -13.49 -3.20 5.65
C ARG A 54 -13.05 -2.46 6.89
N CYS A 55 -13.08 -1.12 6.87
CA CYS A 55 -12.89 -0.32 8.07
C CYS A 55 -13.97 -0.58 9.12
N VAL A 56 -13.60 -0.48 10.40
CA VAL A 56 -14.57 -0.45 11.49
C VAL A 56 -15.27 0.89 11.51
N GLY A 57 -16.61 0.89 11.37
CA GLY A 57 -17.41 2.12 11.35
C GLY A 57 -17.18 2.97 10.10
N ASN A 58 -17.00 4.28 10.28
CA ASN A 58 -16.79 5.21 9.16
C ASN A 58 -15.32 5.24 8.71
N PRO A 59 -14.98 4.87 7.46
CA PRO A 59 -13.60 4.86 6.98
C PRO A 59 -12.92 6.24 7.08
N THR A 60 -13.63 7.31 6.75
CA THR A 60 -13.10 8.69 6.80
C THR A 60 -12.61 9.03 8.21
N GLU A 61 -13.41 8.75 9.23
CA GLU A 61 -13.03 8.99 10.63
C GLU A 61 -11.83 8.14 11.05
N ARG A 62 -11.78 6.87 10.61
CA ARG A 62 -10.66 5.95 10.91
C ARG A 62 -9.36 6.42 10.31
N PHE A 63 -9.39 7.00 9.12
CA PHE A 63 -8.19 7.53 8.45
C PHE A 63 -7.76 8.89 8.99
N ASP A 64 -8.70 9.71 9.45
CA ASP A 64 -8.41 10.95 10.19
C ASP A 64 -7.68 10.69 11.51
N GLU A 65 -7.98 9.57 12.19
CA GLU A 65 -7.30 9.19 13.42
C GLU A 65 -5.86 8.70 13.20
N ASP A 66 -5.61 7.93 12.14
CA ASP A 66 -4.29 7.42 11.75
C ASP A 66 -4.29 7.13 10.25
N ALA A 67 -3.69 8.03 9.48
CA ALA A 67 -3.61 7.95 8.03
C ALA A 67 -2.86 6.71 7.52
N LEU A 68 -1.97 6.10 8.34
CA LEU A 68 -1.31 4.85 7.97
C LEU A 68 -2.30 3.70 7.75
N ARG A 69 -3.48 3.76 8.34
CA ARG A 69 -4.53 2.74 8.13
C ARG A 69 -4.90 2.59 6.66
N MET A 70 -4.81 3.65 5.85
CA MET A 70 -5.01 3.59 4.40
C MET A 70 -4.03 2.62 3.74
N PHE A 71 -2.74 2.76 4.00
CA PHE A 71 -1.74 1.87 3.44
C PHE A 71 -1.80 0.46 4.05
N ARG A 72 -2.20 0.35 5.32
CA ARG A 72 -2.47 -0.94 5.97
C ARG A 72 -3.59 -1.72 5.29
N ALA A 73 -4.63 -1.06 4.76
CA ALA A 73 -5.69 -1.72 3.98
C ALA A 73 -5.11 -2.44 2.75
N VAL A 74 -4.27 -1.74 1.97
CA VAL A 74 -3.58 -2.30 0.80
C VAL A 74 -2.66 -3.46 1.20
N ARG A 75 -1.88 -3.29 2.27
CA ARG A 75 -1.00 -4.34 2.78
C ARG A 75 -1.77 -5.58 3.24
N PHE A 76 -2.88 -5.44 3.96
CA PHE A 76 -3.70 -6.58 4.37
C PHE A 76 -4.35 -7.26 3.16
N ALA A 77 -4.81 -6.49 2.18
CA ALA A 77 -5.32 -7.05 0.93
C ALA A 77 -4.26 -7.94 0.24
N GLY A 78 -3.00 -7.48 0.16
CA GLY A 78 -1.90 -8.28 -0.39
C GLY A 78 -1.49 -9.47 0.47
N GLN A 79 -1.54 -9.38 1.79
CA GLN A 79 -1.19 -10.48 2.68
C GLN A 79 -2.23 -11.60 2.72
N LEU A 80 -3.52 -11.25 2.62
CA LEU A 80 -4.63 -12.19 2.80
C LEU A 80 -5.29 -12.59 1.48
N ASN A 81 -4.91 -11.97 0.37
CA ASN A 81 -5.59 -12.08 -0.92
C ASN A 81 -7.09 -11.70 -0.80
N PHE A 82 -7.35 -10.54 -0.21
CA PHE A 82 -8.68 -10.02 0.04
C PHE A 82 -8.90 -8.75 -0.79
N ASN A 83 -10.16 -8.47 -1.12
CA ASN A 83 -10.56 -7.22 -1.75
C ASN A 83 -10.77 -6.13 -0.71
N ILE A 84 -10.45 -4.87 -1.07
CA ILE A 84 -10.82 -3.72 -0.23
C ILE A 84 -12.27 -3.36 -0.52
N GLU A 85 -13.05 -3.16 0.55
CA GLU A 85 -14.46 -2.76 0.46
C GLU A 85 -14.59 -1.38 -0.21
N LYS A 86 -15.66 -1.17 -0.99
CA LYS A 86 -15.80 0.02 -1.85
C LYS A 86 -15.78 1.36 -1.10
N GLU A 87 -16.46 1.46 0.04
CA GLU A 87 -16.48 2.70 0.83
C GLU A 87 -15.11 2.96 1.47
N THR A 88 -14.45 1.89 1.93
CA THR A 88 -13.07 1.94 2.43
C THR A 88 -12.11 2.41 1.34
N LEU A 89 -12.21 1.87 0.12
CA LEU A 89 -11.38 2.25 -1.02
C LEU A 89 -11.61 3.72 -1.43
N ALA A 90 -12.87 4.14 -1.53
CA ALA A 90 -13.22 5.53 -1.87
C ALA A 90 -12.70 6.53 -0.82
N ALA A 91 -12.72 6.15 0.46
CA ALA A 91 -12.15 6.99 1.53
C ALA A 91 -10.61 7.07 1.42
N ILE A 92 -9.92 5.99 1.02
CA ILE A 92 -8.47 6.02 0.74
C ILE A 92 -8.19 7.01 -0.39
N GLU A 93 -8.90 6.91 -1.51
CA GLU A 93 -8.76 7.83 -2.65
C GLU A 93 -8.97 9.29 -2.26
N ALA A 94 -9.97 9.56 -1.41
CA ALA A 94 -10.30 10.92 -0.97
C ALA A 94 -9.26 11.51 0.01
N GLN A 95 -8.61 10.67 0.83
CA GLN A 95 -7.77 11.12 1.94
C GLN A 95 -6.29 10.74 1.80
N HIS A 96 -5.87 10.12 0.67
CA HIS A 96 -4.48 9.64 0.47
C HIS A 96 -3.42 10.68 0.83
N ALA A 97 -3.68 11.98 0.59
CA ALA A 97 -2.75 13.06 0.88
C ALA A 97 -2.39 13.19 2.37
N PHE A 98 -3.22 12.71 3.30
CA PHE A 98 -2.91 12.70 4.73
C PHE A 98 -1.79 11.73 5.10
N LEU A 99 -1.42 10.81 4.19
CA LEU A 99 -0.28 9.92 4.42
C LEU A 99 1.04 10.68 4.59
N LYS A 100 1.15 11.94 4.09
CA LYS A 100 2.30 12.83 4.31
C LYS A 100 2.60 13.11 5.79
N ASP A 101 1.58 13.01 6.66
CA ASP A 101 1.71 13.26 8.10
C ASP A 101 2.23 12.04 8.86
N VAL A 102 2.38 10.90 8.18
CA VAL A 102 2.93 9.66 8.73
C VAL A 102 4.44 9.61 8.51
N SER A 103 5.20 9.19 9.52
CA SER A 103 6.66 9.07 9.36
C SER A 103 7.06 8.02 8.33
N ALA A 104 8.16 8.29 7.61
CA ALA A 104 8.68 7.42 6.57
C ALA A 104 8.96 5.99 7.06
N GLU A 105 9.45 5.86 8.30
CA GLU A 105 9.75 4.56 8.91
C GLU A 105 8.48 3.70 9.08
N ARG A 106 7.34 4.33 9.44
CA ARG A 106 6.06 3.60 9.56
C ARG A 106 5.57 3.14 8.18
N ILE A 107 5.69 3.99 7.16
CA ILE A 107 5.32 3.64 5.78
C ILE A 107 6.23 2.53 5.26
N GLN A 108 7.54 2.63 5.47
CA GLN A 108 8.53 1.62 5.05
C GLN A 108 8.21 0.23 5.62
N ILE A 109 7.83 0.15 6.89
CA ILE A 109 7.46 -1.12 7.53
C ILE A 109 6.26 -1.77 6.83
N GLU A 110 5.24 -1.00 6.50
CA GLU A 110 4.06 -1.53 5.80
C GLU A 110 4.37 -1.88 4.33
N LEU A 111 5.19 -1.06 3.64
CA LEU A 111 5.66 -1.33 2.28
C LEU A 111 6.44 -2.66 2.23
N LEU A 112 7.40 -2.87 3.11
CA LEU A 112 8.18 -4.11 3.14
C LEU A 112 7.29 -5.33 3.41
N LYS A 113 6.30 -5.22 4.31
CA LYS A 113 5.33 -6.29 4.56
C LYS A 113 4.46 -6.59 3.33
N LEU A 114 4.08 -5.56 2.57
CA LEU A 114 3.34 -5.73 1.31
C LEU A 114 4.23 -6.43 0.28
N LEU A 115 5.45 -5.93 0.08
CA LEU A 115 6.37 -6.48 -0.91
C LEU A 115 6.70 -7.96 -0.67
N ILE A 116 6.86 -8.41 0.58
CA ILE A 116 7.13 -9.82 0.90
C ILE A 116 5.88 -10.69 1.04
N SER A 117 4.70 -10.13 0.84
CA SER A 117 3.43 -10.86 0.88
C SER A 117 3.28 -11.83 -0.30
N GLY A 118 2.21 -12.62 -0.28
CA GLY A 118 1.85 -13.49 -1.40
C GLY A 118 1.35 -12.74 -2.64
N HIS A 119 0.91 -11.49 -2.46
CA HIS A 119 0.33 -10.64 -3.51
C HIS A 119 0.97 -9.23 -3.49
N PRO A 120 2.28 -9.11 -3.82
CA PRO A 120 2.96 -7.82 -3.84
C PRO A 120 2.46 -6.89 -4.95
N GLU A 121 1.81 -7.43 -5.99
CA GLU A 121 1.14 -6.68 -7.06
C GLU A 121 0.06 -5.74 -6.54
N MET A 122 -0.40 -5.91 -5.31
CA MET A 122 -1.31 -4.97 -4.64
C MET A 122 -0.72 -3.57 -4.42
N ILE A 123 0.59 -3.36 -4.68
CA ILE A 123 1.17 -2.02 -4.80
C ILE A 123 0.48 -1.20 -5.90
N ARG A 124 -0.11 -1.85 -6.91
CA ARG A 124 -0.96 -1.22 -7.91
C ARG A 124 -2.16 -0.52 -7.28
N ALA A 125 -2.82 -1.13 -6.30
CA ALA A 125 -3.91 -0.49 -5.59
C ALA A 125 -3.46 0.76 -4.81
N ALA A 126 -2.22 0.76 -4.28
CA ALA A 126 -1.64 1.95 -3.68
C ALA A 126 -1.41 3.07 -4.71
N TYR A 127 -1.01 2.73 -5.94
CA TYR A 127 -0.89 3.67 -7.06
C TYR A 127 -2.28 4.21 -7.47
N GLU A 128 -3.23 3.33 -7.75
CA GLU A 128 -4.58 3.68 -8.20
C GLU A 128 -5.32 4.58 -7.20
N THR A 129 -5.07 4.42 -5.90
CA THR A 129 -5.64 5.25 -4.84
C THR A 129 -4.84 6.52 -4.54
N GLY A 130 -3.71 6.75 -5.21
CA GLY A 130 -2.86 7.92 -5.03
C GLY A 130 -1.90 7.84 -3.83
N LEU A 131 -1.88 6.75 -3.08
CA LEU A 131 -0.99 6.60 -1.90
C LEU A 131 0.49 6.67 -2.28
N THR A 132 0.91 6.07 -3.40
CA THR A 132 2.30 6.08 -3.85
C THR A 132 2.79 7.48 -4.19
N SER A 133 1.93 8.36 -4.67
CA SER A 133 2.28 9.75 -4.98
C SER A 133 2.84 10.52 -3.77
N VAL A 134 2.52 10.06 -2.56
CA VAL A 134 2.95 10.71 -1.31
C VAL A 134 4.33 10.23 -0.85
N PHE A 135 4.67 8.95 -1.01
CA PHE A 135 5.90 8.39 -0.45
C PHE A 135 6.87 7.81 -1.49
N LEU A 136 6.44 7.59 -2.73
CA LEU A 136 7.25 7.06 -3.83
C LEU A 136 6.74 7.59 -5.19
N PRO A 137 6.73 8.93 -5.41
CA PRO A 137 6.20 9.54 -6.64
C PRO A 137 6.96 9.10 -7.90
N GLU A 138 8.18 8.59 -7.76
CA GLU A 138 8.95 7.98 -8.82
C GLU A 138 8.24 6.75 -9.40
N PHE A 139 7.59 5.96 -8.55
CA PHE A 139 6.82 4.79 -8.98
C PHE A 139 5.61 5.20 -9.85
N ASP A 140 4.95 6.31 -9.52
CA ASP A 140 3.86 6.84 -10.33
C ASP A 140 4.37 7.21 -11.73
N ARG A 141 5.53 7.87 -11.83
CA ARG A 141 6.17 8.16 -13.12
C ARG A 141 6.52 6.88 -13.90
N MET A 142 6.94 5.81 -13.20
CA MET A 142 7.19 4.51 -13.85
C MET A 142 5.89 3.91 -14.41
N MET A 143 4.78 4.00 -13.68
CA MET A 143 3.47 3.50 -14.12
C MET A 143 2.98 4.23 -15.39
N GLU A 144 3.25 5.52 -15.51
CA GLU A 144 2.88 6.37 -16.63
C GLU A 144 3.86 6.30 -17.81
N THR A 145 5.04 5.67 -17.66
CA THR A 145 6.08 5.62 -18.69
C THR A 145 5.88 4.39 -19.58
N PRO A 146 5.49 4.55 -20.85
CA PRO A 146 5.44 3.46 -21.82
C PRO A 146 6.85 3.00 -22.19
N GLN A 147 6.98 1.76 -22.63
CA GLN A 147 8.18 1.22 -23.25
C GLN A 147 7.88 0.85 -24.71
N ASN A 148 8.01 1.81 -25.63
CA ASN A 148 7.79 1.59 -27.06
C ASN A 148 9.00 0.83 -27.64
N ASN A 149 9.08 -0.46 -27.33
CA ASN A 149 10.12 -1.34 -27.82
C ASN A 149 9.49 -2.68 -28.22
N PRO A 150 9.82 -3.30 -29.37
CA PRO A 150 9.26 -4.58 -29.82
C PRO A 150 9.36 -5.72 -28.79
N HIS A 151 10.24 -5.59 -27.81
CA HIS A 151 10.49 -6.60 -26.77
C HIS A 151 9.74 -6.33 -25.47
N HIS A 152 9.04 -5.19 -25.34
CA HIS A 152 8.34 -4.81 -24.12
C HIS A 152 6.87 -4.50 -24.41
N ILE A 153 5.97 -5.19 -23.74
CA ILE A 153 4.51 -5.01 -23.84
C ILE A 153 3.93 -4.25 -22.65
N TYR A 154 4.75 -3.98 -21.63
CA TYR A 154 4.36 -3.35 -20.37
C TYR A 154 4.92 -1.93 -20.26
N SER A 155 4.23 -1.07 -19.48
CA SER A 155 4.86 0.15 -18.98
C SER A 155 6.08 -0.18 -18.10
N VAL A 156 6.90 0.80 -17.76
CA VAL A 156 8.02 0.60 -16.82
C VAL A 156 7.50 0.11 -15.47
N GLY A 157 6.39 0.69 -14.98
CA GLY A 157 5.78 0.30 -13.72
C GLY A 157 5.18 -1.10 -13.74
N ASP A 158 4.45 -1.48 -14.81
CA ASP A 158 3.89 -2.83 -14.95
C ASP A 158 5.01 -3.89 -15.00
N HIS A 159 6.09 -3.60 -15.73
CA HIS A 159 7.28 -4.45 -15.75
C HIS A 159 7.86 -4.62 -14.35
N THR A 160 7.96 -3.53 -13.60
CA THR A 160 8.48 -3.53 -12.23
C THR A 160 7.61 -4.34 -11.28
N ILE A 161 6.28 -4.19 -11.34
CA ILE A 161 5.36 -5.01 -10.55
C ILE A 161 5.57 -6.49 -10.84
N HIS A 162 5.66 -6.88 -12.13
CA HIS A 162 5.88 -8.25 -12.53
C HIS A 162 7.24 -8.79 -12.04
N ALA A 163 8.30 -7.98 -12.08
CA ALA A 163 9.61 -8.34 -11.54
C ALA A 163 9.57 -8.58 -10.02
N VAL A 164 8.85 -7.73 -9.27
CA VAL A 164 8.64 -7.91 -7.82
C VAL A 164 7.85 -9.16 -7.51
N GLU A 165 6.82 -9.48 -8.29
CA GLU A 165 5.97 -10.65 -8.11
C GLU A 165 6.75 -11.96 -8.30
N THR A 166 7.60 -12.02 -9.34
CA THR A 166 8.29 -13.25 -9.76
C THR A 166 9.54 -13.58 -8.95
N ILE A 167 10.18 -12.58 -8.31
CA ILE A 167 11.38 -12.82 -7.50
C ILE A 167 11.00 -13.41 -6.12
N ALA A 168 11.96 -14.12 -5.51
CA ALA A 168 11.80 -14.68 -4.17
C ALA A 168 11.33 -13.63 -3.16
N PRO A 169 10.44 -13.98 -2.18
CA PRO A 169 9.89 -13.06 -1.21
C PRO A 169 10.91 -12.67 -0.12
N ASN A 170 12.00 -12.07 -0.54
CA ASN A 170 13.05 -11.53 0.32
C ASN A 170 12.97 -10.00 0.29
N PRO A 171 13.01 -9.32 1.46
CA PRO A 171 12.85 -7.87 1.53
C PRO A 171 13.84 -7.10 0.65
N ILE A 172 15.12 -7.51 0.65
CA ILE A 172 16.17 -6.85 -0.13
C ILE A 172 15.92 -7.07 -1.63
N LEU A 173 15.68 -8.31 -2.06
CA LEU A 173 15.45 -8.62 -3.46
C LEU A 173 14.23 -7.91 -4.01
N ARG A 174 13.10 -7.94 -3.31
CA ARG A 174 11.86 -7.30 -3.76
C ARG A 174 11.95 -5.78 -3.76
N LEU A 175 12.60 -5.19 -2.75
CA LEU A 175 12.87 -3.75 -2.77
C LEU A 175 13.83 -3.37 -3.92
N THR A 176 14.86 -4.17 -4.17
CA THR A 176 15.74 -3.97 -5.33
C THR A 176 14.95 -4.02 -6.64
N MET A 177 14.04 -4.98 -6.80
CA MET A 177 13.19 -5.05 -7.99
C MET A 177 12.21 -3.89 -8.09
N LEU A 178 11.69 -3.38 -6.99
CA LEU A 178 10.85 -2.18 -7.01
C LEU A 178 11.62 -0.94 -7.51
N LEU A 179 12.90 -0.84 -7.21
CA LEU A 179 13.71 0.35 -7.49
C LEU A 179 14.61 0.22 -8.71
N HIS A 180 14.76 -0.98 -9.33
CA HIS A 180 15.79 -1.23 -10.37
C HIS A 180 15.64 -0.33 -11.60
N ASP A 181 14.43 0.04 -11.96
CA ASP A 181 14.08 0.84 -13.13
C ASP A 181 13.57 2.27 -12.76
N ILE A 182 13.78 2.70 -11.53
CA ILE A 182 13.21 3.95 -10.99
C ILE A 182 13.60 5.21 -11.79
N ALA A 183 14.75 5.21 -12.45
CA ALA A 183 15.24 6.33 -13.26
C ALA A 183 14.92 6.19 -14.76
N LYS A 184 14.24 5.14 -15.21
CA LYS A 184 13.84 5.03 -16.62
C LYS A 184 12.99 6.20 -17.11
N PRO A 185 12.02 6.72 -16.34
CA PRO A 185 11.22 7.88 -16.78
C PRO A 185 12.10 9.09 -17.15
N GLU A 186 13.14 9.36 -16.36
CA GLU A 186 14.01 10.53 -16.53
C GLU A 186 15.07 10.35 -17.63
N THR A 187 15.41 9.10 -17.95
CA THR A 187 16.45 8.78 -18.94
C THR A 187 15.88 8.34 -20.29
N ARG A 188 14.55 8.41 -20.45
CA ARG A 188 13.87 8.02 -21.68
C ARG A 188 14.26 8.94 -22.84
N SER A 189 14.62 8.34 -23.96
CA SER A 189 14.81 8.99 -25.25
C SER A 189 14.18 8.13 -26.35
N THR A 190 13.55 8.74 -27.35
CA THR A 190 12.93 8.02 -28.46
C THR A 190 13.72 8.29 -29.74
N ASP A 191 14.08 7.24 -30.46
CA ASP A 191 14.82 7.36 -31.72
C ASP A 191 13.91 7.69 -32.91
N GLU A 192 14.51 7.82 -34.11
CA GLU A 192 13.82 8.15 -35.38
C GLU A 192 12.76 7.10 -35.79
N ASN A 193 12.86 5.87 -35.26
CA ASN A 193 11.94 4.77 -35.51
C ASN A 193 10.82 4.69 -34.47
N GLY A 194 10.77 5.61 -33.52
CA GLY A 194 9.81 5.60 -32.42
C GLY A 194 10.13 4.60 -31.31
N ILE A 195 11.37 4.08 -31.26
CA ILE A 195 11.82 3.11 -30.26
C ILE A 195 12.37 3.87 -29.05
N ASP A 196 11.92 3.50 -27.87
CA ASP A 196 12.38 4.08 -26.61
C ASP A 196 13.68 3.42 -26.12
N HIS A 197 14.61 4.28 -25.68
CA HIS A 197 15.88 3.92 -25.07
C HIS A 197 16.01 4.57 -23.69
N PHE A 198 16.69 3.91 -22.75
CA PHE A 198 16.85 4.33 -21.36
C PHE A 198 18.33 4.28 -20.95
N TYR A 199 19.15 5.07 -21.64
CA TYR A 199 20.61 5.06 -21.43
C TYR A 199 20.96 5.56 -20.03
N ASN A 200 21.89 4.86 -19.37
CA ASN A 200 22.39 5.17 -18.02
C ASN A 200 21.33 5.18 -16.90
N HIS A 201 20.14 4.58 -17.11
CA HIS A 201 19.12 4.49 -16.07
C HIS A 201 19.60 3.78 -14.80
N ASN A 202 20.55 2.82 -14.92
CA ASN A 202 21.13 2.11 -13.79
C ASN A 202 21.97 3.03 -12.90
N GLU A 203 22.81 3.91 -13.49
CA GLU A 203 23.62 4.87 -12.74
C GLU A 203 22.73 5.95 -12.09
N ALA A 204 21.81 6.51 -12.86
CA ALA A 204 20.84 7.48 -12.36
C ALA A 204 19.94 6.87 -11.25
N GLY A 205 19.49 5.64 -11.43
CA GLY A 205 18.69 4.91 -10.45
C GLY A 205 19.46 4.64 -9.15
N ALA A 206 20.74 4.33 -9.22
CA ALA A 206 21.58 4.15 -8.03
C ALA A 206 21.75 5.44 -7.22
N VAL A 207 21.68 6.61 -7.86
CA VAL A 207 21.68 7.90 -7.16
C VAL A 207 20.29 8.18 -6.55
N LEU A 208 19.23 8.04 -7.35
CA LEU A 208 17.86 8.33 -6.95
C LEU A 208 17.37 7.43 -5.79
N SER A 209 17.79 6.17 -5.75
CA SER A 209 17.44 5.23 -4.68
C SER A 209 18.08 5.53 -3.31
N LYS A 210 18.96 6.54 -3.21
CA LYS A 210 19.61 6.96 -1.96
C LYS A 210 18.97 8.17 -1.32
N THR A 211 18.07 8.87 -2.04
CA THR A 211 17.33 10.02 -1.56
C THR A 211 16.04 9.59 -0.89
#